data_debff6f6d8b0a24e91a35ab002667b21
#
_entry.id   debff6f6d8b0a24e91a35ab002667b21
#
_cell.length_a   1.000
_cell.length_b   1.000
_cell.length_c   1.000
_cell.angle_alpha   90.00
_cell.angle_beta   90.00
_cell.angle_gamma   90.00
#
_symmetry.space_group_name_H-M   'P 1'
#
loop_
_entity.id
_entity.type
_entity.pdbx_description
1 polymer ?
#
loop_
_entity_poly.entity_id
_entity_poly.type
_entity_poly.pdbx_seq_one_letter_code
_entity_poly.pdbx_strand_id
1 'polypeptide(L)'
;MKDSFVMAVYKPAGIPVKGGQSPTLVESVDQIAGARRARMRVAHDIDAFASGIVLFAETRNSEDTPRQQTRPETTYIVVVEGVFDEEEHRTGKSINAPVSKWSGQGATPATNMRVLDSGNGLSILQVRARPDLPGQIREHLALIGHPIVGDRQNGSSRDDLRRLAMHAAEVRFIHPDEDNRERVKCPTPASFWQIIGKEAPAGVVGSVDPVTEQDRKEKQDDSKGWDHVAGWYDDLISERGSVHHETVIIPGVTRMLDLQAGEKHLDIACGQGVLCEHLAKHTAAGAFVGVDLSPTLIKKANERATDRTSYMVGDVLKLDQLDLQGFDSASCVMAMMNFDPIEPVFQGVSSLLKPGGRFVCVILHPAFRITNATAWGWTTDERTRDSIQFRRIDQYMSDQAHDIVMNPGQVARGKPAVTTTTHHRPIGRYINAMSGAGLLVDSIEEWTSTKVSEPGPRAMAENMARREIPLFMAIRVTKRSD
;
A
#
# COMPACT_ATOMS: atom_id res chain seq x y z
N MET A 1 -19.46 -9.74 -5.81
CA MET A 1 -20.91 -9.90 -6.02
C MET A 1 -21.60 -8.66 -5.47
N LYS A 2 -22.53 -8.10 -6.22
CA LYS A 2 -23.30 -6.92 -5.83
C LYS A 2 -24.68 -7.01 -6.48
N ASP A 3 -25.70 -7.18 -5.68
CA ASP A 3 -27.10 -7.04 -6.08
C ASP A 3 -27.83 -6.04 -5.16
N SER A 4 -29.17 -6.04 -5.16
CA SER A 4 -29.95 -5.09 -4.35
C SER A 4 -29.96 -5.43 -2.86
N PHE A 5 -29.75 -6.67 -2.49
CA PHE A 5 -29.91 -7.20 -1.13
C PHE A 5 -28.63 -7.71 -0.49
N VAL A 6 -27.61 -8.05 -1.29
CA VAL A 6 -26.36 -8.62 -0.83
C VAL A 6 -25.17 -7.94 -1.48
N MET A 7 -24.13 -7.70 -0.68
CA MET A 7 -22.84 -7.22 -1.16
C MET A 7 -21.71 -8.01 -0.51
N ALA A 8 -20.95 -8.74 -1.31
CA ALA A 8 -19.71 -9.37 -0.87
C ALA A 8 -18.52 -8.46 -1.16
N VAL A 9 -17.74 -8.19 -0.14
CA VAL A 9 -16.59 -7.27 -0.19
C VAL A 9 -15.32 -8.02 0.16
N TYR A 10 -14.27 -7.81 -0.59
CA TYR A 10 -12.93 -8.27 -0.21
C TYR A 10 -12.34 -7.34 0.87
N LYS A 11 -11.95 -7.93 1.98
CA LYS A 11 -11.27 -7.25 3.07
C LYS A 11 -9.78 -7.59 3.05
N PRO A 12 -8.87 -6.62 2.93
CA PRO A 12 -7.45 -6.87 3.14
C PRO A 12 -7.18 -7.22 4.61
N ALA A 13 -6.03 -7.83 4.88
CA ALA A 13 -5.56 -8.06 6.25
C ALA A 13 -5.20 -6.73 6.93
N GLY A 14 -5.37 -6.67 8.26
CA GLY A 14 -5.01 -5.49 9.06
C GLY A 14 -6.13 -4.46 9.23
N ILE A 15 -7.29 -4.63 8.56
CA ILE A 15 -8.44 -3.74 8.70
C ILE A 15 -9.54 -4.46 9.48
N PRO A 16 -10.05 -3.94 10.61
CA PRO A 16 -11.20 -4.50 11.29
C PRO A 16 -12.48 -4.33 10.45
N VAL A 17 -13.41 -5.29 10.55
CA VAL A 17 -14.68 -5.16 9.82
C VAL A 17 -15.52 -4.03 10.42
N LYS A 18 -15.64 -4.00 11.76
CA LYS A 18 -16.36 -2.97 12.52
C LYS A 18 -15.74 -2.82 13.90
N GLY A 19 -15.85 -1.63 14.48
CA GLY A 19 -15.29 -1.33 15.81
C GLY A 19 -13.75 -1.33 15.80
N GLY A 20 -13.13 -0.85 16.87
CA GLY A 20 -11.68 -0.71 16.93
C GLY A 20 -11.17 0.60 16.34
N GLN A 21 -9.94 0.59 15.83
CA GLN A 21 -9.35 1.79 15.22
C GLN A 21 -9.83 1.95 13.76
N SER A 22 -10.23 3.18 13.41
CA SER A 22 -10.59 3.58 12.04
C SER A 22 -9.33 3.68 11.14
N PRO A 23 -9.42 3.38 9.82
CA PRO A 23 -10.65 3.03 9.11
C PRO A 23 -11.06 1.56 9.29
N THR A 24 -12.34 1.33 9.49
CA THR A 24 -12.94 0.00 9.43
C THR A 24 -13.41 -0.32 8.01
N LEU A 25 -13.67 -1.62 7.73
CA LEU A 25 -14.25 -2.00 6.45
C LEU A 25 -15.64 -1.35 6.26
N VAL A 26 -16.43 -1.26 7.32
CA VAL A 26 -17.74 -0.60 7.29
C VAL A 26 -17.63 0.84 6.85
N GLU A 27 -16.75 1.63 7.48
CA GLU A 27 -16.52 3.03 7.10
C GLU A 27 -16.04 3.19 5.65
N SER A 28 -15.15 2.32 5.19
CA SER A 28 -14.67 2.32 3.82
C SER A 28 -15.78 2.00 2.81
N VAL A 29 -16.64 1.03 3.15
CA VAL A 29 -17.79 0.66 2.32
C VAL A 29 -18.85 1.77 2.32
N ASP A 30 -19.06 2.45 3.46
CA ASP A 30 -19.98 3.60 3.55
C ASP A 30 -19.57 4.76 2.62
N GLN A 31 -18.28 5.01 2.49
CA GLN A 31 -17.76 6.04 1.58
C GLN A 31 -17.98 5.71 0.09
N ILE A 32 -17.94 4.41 -0.27
CA ILE A 32 -17.99 3.96 -1.66
C ILE A 32 -19.43 3.66 -2.12
N ALA A 33 -20.28 3.14 -1.26
CA ALA A 33 -21.57 2.58 -1.64
C ALA A 33 -22.76 3.56 -1.56
N GLY A 34 -22.58 4.75 -0.98
CA GLY A 34 -23.58 5.81 -0.92
C GLY A 34 -24.92 5.38 -0.27
N ALA A 35 -26.04 5.92 -0.76
CA ALA A 35 -27.37 5.68 -0.20
C ALA A 35 -27.81 4.20 -0.12
N ARG A 36 -27.28 3.33 -0.99
CA ARG A 36 -27.51 1.88 -0.94
C ARG A 36 -27.00 1.23 0.34
N ARG A 37 -25.90 1.74 0.86
CA ARG A 37 -25.24 1.22 2.06
C ARG A 37 -26.07 1.47 3.32
N ALA A 38 -26.89 2.50 3.35
CA ALA A 38 -27.71 2.86 4.51
C ALA A 38 -28.63 1.70 4.98
N ARG A 39 -28.98 0.77 4.08
CA ARG A 39 -29.83 -0.38 4.34
C ARG A 39 -29.06 -1.66 4.64
N MET A 40 -27.80 -1.78 4.21
CA MET A 40 -26.99 -3.00 4.38
C MET A 40 -26.27 -3.00 5.72
N ARG A 41 -26.20 -4.15 6.36
CA ARG A 41 -25.45 -4.39 7.60
C ARG A 41 -24.50 -5.56 7.42
N VAL A 42 -23.47 -5.63 8.25
CA VAL A 42 -22.52 -6.74 8.26
C VAL A 42 -23.24 -8.03 8.64
N ALA A 43 -23.22 -9.02 7.75
CA ALA A 43 -23.82 -10.33 7.99
C ALA A 43 -22.89 -11.27 8.78
N HIS A 44 -21.58 -11.19 8.56
CA HIS A 44 -20.57 -11.88 9.37
C HIS A 44 -19.29 -11.06 9.48
N ASP A 45 -18.54 -11.33 10.53
CA ASP A 45 -17.29 -10.66 10.84
C ASP A 45 -16.13 -11.64 10.68
N ILE A 46 -14.97 -11.17 10.24
CA ILE A 46 -13.72 -11.93 10.22
C ILE A 46 -12.64 -11.18 11.00
N ASP A 47 -11.64 -11.90 11.50
CA ASP A 47 -10.54 -11.32 12.26
C ASP A 47 -9.92 -10.12 11.52
N ALA A 48 -9.55 -9.07 12.26
CA ALA A 48 -8.96 -7.87 11.69
C ALA A 48 -7.71 -8.19 10.84
N PHE A 49 -6.89 -9.13 11.30
CA PHE A 49 -5.65 -9.53 10.63
C PHE A 49 -5.86 -10.60 9.55
N ALA A 50 -7.06 -11.20 9.44
CA ALA A 50 -7.43 -12.06 8.34
C ALA A 50 -7.83 -11.24 7.12
N SER A 51 -7.62 -11.81 5.92
CA SER A 51 -8.14 -11.28 4.66
C SER A 51 -9.31 -12.11 4.14
N GLY A 52 -9.97 -11.65 3.08
CA GLY A 52 -10.99 -12.42 2.37
C GLY A 52 -12.37 -11.80 2.34
N ILE A 53 -13.39 -12.62 2.16
CA ILE A 53 -14.76 -12.18 1.93
C ILE A 53 -15.41 -11.73 3.25
N VAL A 54 -16.07 -10.57 3.21
CA VAL A 54 -17.05 -10.11 4.20
C VAL A 54 -18.39 -9.88 3.49
N LEU A 55 -19.44 -10.42 4.06
CA LEU A 55 -20.79 -10.31 3.53
C LEU A 55 -21.57 -9.20 4.25
N PHE A 56 -22.19 -8.32 3.46
CA PHE A 56 -23.17 -7.35 3.90
C PHE A 56 -24.53 -7.73 3.31
N ALA A 57 -25.59 -7.58 4.06
CA ALA A 57 -26.94 -7.87 3.60
C ALA A 57 -27.97 -6.87 4.13
N GLU A 58 -29.03 -6.65 3.35
CA GLU A 58 -30.25 -5.97 3.78
C GLU A 58 -31.18 -6.98 4.48
N THR A 59 -31.79 -6.59 5.59
CA THR A 59 -32.76 -7.44 6.29
C THR A 59 -34.17 -7.11 5.84
N ARG A 60 -34.99 -8.14 5.57
CA ARG A 60 -36.43 -7.97 5.24
C ARG A 60 -37.24 -7.50 6.44
N ASN A 61 -36.95 -8.07 7.62
CA ASN A 61 -37.60 -7.72 8.87
C ASN A 61 -36.69 -6.85 9.73
N SER A 62 -37.24 -5.81 10.32
CA SER A 62 -36.47 -4.92 11.23
C SER A 62 -36.03 -5.61 12.52
N GLU A 63 -36.66 -6.75 12.87
CA GLU A 63 -36.36 -7.55 14.07
C GLU A 63 -35.22 -8.54 13.84
N ASP A 64 -34.95 -8.95 12.59
CA ASP A 64 -33.89 -9.89 12.24
C ASP A 64 -32.52 -9.18 12.04
N THR A 65 -31.46 -9.82 12.52
CA THR A 65 -30.11 -9.40 12.14
C THR A 65 -29.75 -10.02 10.79
N PRO A 66 -28.87 -9.37 9.98
CA PRO A 66 -28.40 -9.95 8.71
C PRO A 66 -27.81 -11.36 8.88
N ARG A 67 -27.14 -11.63 10.00
CA ARG A 67 -26.58 -12.95 10.31
C ARG A 67 -27.64 -14.02 10.53
N GLN A 68 -28.74 -13.68 11.18
CA GLN A 68 -29.86 -14.64 11.41
C GLN A 68 -30.54 -15.00 10.10
N GLN A 69 -30.77 -14.02 9.24
CA GLN A 69 -31.42 -14.22 7.96
C GLN A 69 -30.53 -14.93 6.93
N THR A 70 -29.27 -14.50 6.79
CA THR A 70 -28.37 -15.06 5.76
C THR A 70 -27.64 -16.32 6.20
N ARG A 71 -27.52 -16.58 7.51
CA ARG A 71 -26.83 -17.74 8.11
C ARG A 71 -25.50 -18.06 7.43
N PRO A 72 -24.55 -17.13 7.43
CA PRO A 72 -23.31 -17.28 6.69
C PRO A 72 -22.44 -18.40 7.27
N GLU A 73 -21.92 -19.25 6.40
CA GLU A 73 -20.92 -20.28 6.71
C GLU A 73 -19.62 -19.94 5.98
N THR A 74 -18.57 -19.61 6.73
CA THR A 74 -17.29 -19.24 6.18
C THR A 74 -16.33 -20.42 6.12
N THR A 75 -15.65 -20.57 4.99
CA THR A 75 -14.52 -21.48 4.83
C THR A 75 -13.25 -20.66 4.76
N TYR A 76 -12.35 -20.93 5.70
CA TYR A 76 -11.04 -20.28 5.75
C TYR A 76 -9.97 -21.18 5.16
N ILE A 77 -8.96 -20.57 4.56
CA ILE A 77 -7.67 -21.16 4.26
C ILE A 77 -6.67 -20.55 5.22
N VAL A 78 -5.92 -21.39 5.93
CA VAL A 78 -4.92 -20.97 6.91
C VAL A 78 -3.60 -21.71 6.68
N VAL A 79 -2.48 -21.07 7.01
CA VAL A 79 -1.19 -21.75 7.08
C VAL A 79 -0.75 -21.81 8.53
N VAL A 80 -0.39 -23.01 8.97
CA VAL A 80 -0.02 -23.28 10.36
C VAL A 80 1.39 -23.83 10.46
N GLU A 81 2.02 -23.67 11.63
CA GLU A 81 3.29 -24.29 11.95
C GLU A 81 3.13 -25.79 12.16
N GLY A 82 4.11 -26.56 11.72
CA GLY A 82 4.11 -28.01 11.82
C GLY A 82 3.51 -28.71 10.60
N VAL A 83 3.75 -30.02 10.55
CA VAL A 83 3.27 -30.91 9.47
C VAL A 83 2.41 -31.97 10.12
N PHE A 84 1.24 -32.21 9.52
CA PHE A 84 0.32 -33.26 9.93
C PHE A 84 0.74 -34.60 9.32
N ASP A 85 0.41 -35.72 9.98
CA ASP A 85 0.70 -37.05 9.49
C ASP A 85 -0.24 -37.45 8.31
N GLU A 86 0.08 -38.60 7.64
CA GLU A 86 -0.66 -39.03 6.44
C GLU A 86 -2.13 -39.39 6.78
N GLU A 87 -2.43 -39.87 7.98
CA GLU A 87 -3.78 -40.21 8.39
C GLU A 87 -4.62 -38.94 8.62
N GLU A 88 -4.06 -37.94 9.27
CA GLU A 88 -4.69 -36.61 9.45
C GLU A 88 -4.90 -35.87 8.12
N HIS A 89 -3.98 -36.04 7.16
CA HIS A 89 -4.15 -35.56 5.79
C HIS A 89 -5.40 -36.15 5.10
N ARG A 90 -5.62 -37.44 5.28
CA ARG A 90 -6.68 -38.17 4.60
C ARG A 90 -8.07 -37.99 5.23
N THR A 91 -8.14 -37.98 6.56
CA THR A 91 -9.42 -38.03 7.29
C THR A 91 -9.93 -36.65 7.72
N GLY A 92 -9.05 -35.67 7.85
CA GLY A 92 -9.34 -34.39 8.50
C GLY A 92 -9.49 -34.53 10.01
N LYS A 93 -9.62 -33.43 10.70
CA LYS A 93 -9.70 -33.36 12.18
C LYS A 93 -10.76 -32.38 12.63
N SER A 94 -11.42 -32.70 13.75
CA SER A 94 -12.33 -31.78 14.44
C SER A 94 -11.80 -31.47 15.83
N ILE A 95 -11.69 -30.21 16.16
CA ILE A 95 -11.27 -29.71 17.47
C ILE A 95 -12.54 -29.20 18.16
N ASN A 96 -12.89 -29.83 19.28
CA ASN A 96 -14.07 -29.48 20.07
C ASN A 96 -13.58 -29.04 21.46
N ALA A 97 -13.46 -27.75 21.66
CA ALA A 97 -12.97 -27.18 22.91
C ALA A 97 -13.58 -25.80 23.21
N PRO A 98 -13.69 -25.40 24.48
CA PRO A 98 -14.03 -24.04 24.84
C PRO A 98 -12.99 -23.05 24.32
N VAL A 99 -13.44 -21.86 23.94
CA VAL A 99 -12.58 -20.74 23.54
C VAL A 99 -12.92 -19.50 24.36
N SER A 100 -12.00 -18.53 24.40
CA SER A 100 -12.09 -17.34 25.27
C SER A 100 -13.38 -16.52 25.08
N LYS A 101 -13.98 -16.53 23.90
CA LYS A 101 -15.22 -15.83 23.56
C LYS A 101 -16.48 -16.66 23.67
N TRP A 102 -16.38 -17.91 24.15
CA TRP A 102 -17.55 -18.75 24.39
C TRP A 102 -18.18 -18.43 25.74
N SER A 103 -19.49 -18.20 25.72
CA SER A 103 -20.27 -17.86 26.93
C SER A 103 -20.54 -19.05 27.86
N GLY A 104 -20.14 -20.27 27.49
CA GLY A 104 -20.49 -21.49 28.20
C GLY A 104 -21.92 -21.99 27.91
N GLN A 105 -22.69 -21.31 27.07
CA GLN A 105 -24.07 -21.69 26.69
C GLN A 105 -24.09 -22.24 25.25
N GLY A 106 -24.96 -23.22 25.00
CA GLY A 106 -25.10 -23.90 23.72
C GLY A 106 -24.03 -24.99 23.49
N ALA A 107 -23.90 -25.41 22.23
CA ALA A 107 -22.93 -26.43 21.86
C ALA A 107 -21.48 -25.92 22.02
N THR A 108 -20.61 -26.81 22.47
CA THR A 108 -19.14 -26.53 22.51
C THR A 108 -18.65 -26.14 21.14
N PRO A 109 -17.86 -25.04 21.05
CA PRO A 109 -17.30 -24.62 19.77
C PRO A 109 -16.49 -25.71 19.08
N ALA A 110 -16.74 -25.92 17.80
CA ALA A 110 -16.11 -26.94 16.98
C ALA A 110 -15.40 -26.29 15.78
N THR A 111 -14.15 -26.68 15.54
CA THR A 111 -13.39 -26.30 14.38
C THR A 111 -13.01 -27.53 13.58
N ASN A 112 -13.60 -27.67 12.38
CA ASN A 112 -13.30 -28.75 11.45
C ASN A 112 -12.22 -28.29 10.48
N MET A 113 -11.20 -29.13 10.28
CA MET A 113 -10.10 -28.83 9.40
C MET A 113 -9.77 -30.00 8.48
N ARG A 114 -9.22 -29.69 7.32
CA ARG A 114 -8.65 -30.64 6.37
C ARG A 114 -7.32 -30.09 5.86
N VAL A 115 -6.30 -30.91 5.88
CA VAL A 115 -4.99 -30.55 5.28
C VAL A 115 -5.13 -30.54 3.77
N LEU A 116 -4.66 -29.48 3.13
CA LEU A 116 -4.63 -29.34 1.68
C LEU A 116 -3.25 -29.73 1.11
N ASP A 117 -2.18 -29.27 1.78
CA ASP A 117 -0.80 -29.60 1.42
C ASP A 117 0.14 -29.22 2.59
N SER A 118 1.40 -29.65 2.51
CA SER A 118 2.42 -29.34 3.49
C SER A 118 3.80 -29.17 2.85
N GLY A 119 4.66 -28.36 3.46
CA GLY A 119 6.04 -28.14 3.05
C GLY A 119 6.74 -27.10 3.92
N ASN A 120 8.07 -27.11 3.94
CA ASN A 120 8.90 -26.17 4.73
C ASN A 120 8.58 -26.16 6.25
N GLY A 121 8.10 -27.30 6.79
CA GLY A 121 7.70 -27.40 8.21
C GLY A 121 6.36 -26.71 8.50
N LEU A 122 5.56 -26.41 7.50
CA LEU A 122 4.26 -25.76 7.57
C LEU A 122 3.19 -26.62 6.89
N SER A 123 1.92 -26.39 7.23
CA SER A 123 0.77 -26.99 6.56
C SER A 123 -0.27 -25.96 6.17
N ILE A 124 -0.86 -26.09 4.99
CA ILE A 124 -2.00 -25.30 4.55
C ILE A 124 -3.29 -26.08 4.75
N LEU A 125 -4.24 -25.46 5.46
CA LEU A 125 -5.47 -26.10 5.88
C LEU A 125 -6.70 -25.39 5.32
N GLN A 126 -7.73 -26.17 5.02
CA GLN A 126 -9.09 -25.68 4.87
C GLN A 126 -9.82 -25.84 6.21
N VAL A 127 -10.41 -24.76 6.74
CA VAL A 127 -10.96 -24.73 8.09
C VAL A 127 -12.38 -24.14 8.10
N ARG A 128 -13.27 -24.70 8.92
CA ARG A 128 -14.60 -24.17 9.23
C ARG A 128 -14.86 -24.22 10.72
N ALA A 129 -15.39 -23.13 11.27
CA ALA A 129 -15.77 -23.01 12.68
C ALA A 129 -17.30 -23.05 12.86
N ARG A 130 -17.79 -23.71 13.93
CA ARG A 130 -19.20 -23.75 14.31
C ARG A 130 -19.35 -23.75 15.84
N PRO A 131 -20.01 -22.73 16.45
CA PRO A 131 -20.30 -21.44 15.82
C PRO A 131 -19.01 -20.76 15.40
N ASP A 132 -19.07 -19.78 14.50
CA ASP A 132 -17.90 -18.99 14.11
C ASP A 132 -17.75 -17.83 15.12
N LEU A 133 -16.95 -18.05 16.16
CA LEU A 133 -16.66 -17.09 17.23
C LEU A 133 -15.35 -16.34 16.95
N PRO A 134 -15.25 -15.07 17.34
CA PRO A 134 -14.00 -14.32 17.19
C PRO A 134 -12.83 -15.02 17.89
N GLY A 135 -11.74 -15.28 17.15
CA GLY A 135 -10.54 -15.94 17.66
C GLY A 135 -10.58 -17.46 17.71
N GLN A 136 -11.75 -18.10 17.53
CA GLN A 136 -11.95 -19.55 17.71
C GLN A 136 -10.95 -20.41 16.92
N ILE A 137 -10.77 -20.14 15.62
CA ILE A 137 -9.85 -20.91 14.76
C ILE A 137 -8.42 -20.77 15.25
N ARG A 138 -8.02 -19.58 15.65
CA ARG A 138 -6.68 -19.26 16.15
C ARG A 138 -6.37 -20.02 17.46
N GLU A 139 -7.30 -19.95 18.42
CA GLU A 139 -7.16 -20.62 19.70
C GLU A 139 -7.16 -22.15 19.55
N HIS A 140 -8.06 -22.72 18.75
CA HIS A 140 -8.14 -24.15 18.51
C HIS A 140 -6.89 -24.74 17.83
N LEU A 141 -6.36 -24.06 16.81
CA LEU A 141 -5.16 -24.53 16.12
C LEU A 141 -3.93 -24.44 17.02
N ALA A 142 -3.81 -23.38 17.83
CA ALA A 142 -2.77 -23.27 18.83
C ALA A 142 -2.88 -24.35 19.94
N LEU A 143 -4.10 -24.68 20.38
CA LEU A 143 -4.35 -25.71 21.38
C LEU A 143 -3.82 -27.09 20.97
N ILE A 144 -3.85 -27.41 19.69
CA ILE A 144 -3.32 -28.68 19.16
C ILE A 144 -1.86 -28.59 18.74
N GLY A 145 -1.15 -27.49 19.06
CA GLY A 145 0.28 -27.30 18.78
C GLY A 145 0.59 -26.82 17.37
N HIS A 146 -0.41 -26.36 16.60
CA HIS A 146 -0.26 -25.87 15.24
C HIS A 146 -0.74 -24.43 15.11
N PRO A 147 -0.06 -23.43 15.74
CA PRO A 147 -0.49 -22.04 15.65
C PRO A 147 -0.43 -21.52 14.22
N ILE A 148 -1.33 -20.61 13.87
CA ILE A 148 -1.33 -19.98 12.55
C ILE A 148 -0.07 -19.13 12.38
N VAL A 149 0.62 -19.24 11.24
CA VAL A 149 1.80 -18.42 10.91
C VAL A 149 1.45 -16.93 11.05
N GLY A 150 2.29 -16.20 11.80
CA GLY A 150 2.10 -14.79 12.12
C GLY A 150 1.19 -14.51 13.32
N ASP A 151 0.64 -15.54 13.98
CA ASP A 151 -0.19 -15.40 15.17
C ASP A 151 0.63 -15.45 16.47
N ARG A 152 1.39 -14.40 16.72
CA ARG A 152 2.23 -14.28 17.91
C ARG A 152 1.45 -14.36 19.23
N GLN A 153 0.19 -13.92 19.23
CA GLN A 153 -0.68 -13.97 20.42
C GLN A 153 -1.01 -15.40 20.84
N ASN A 154 -1.08 -16.32 19.88
CA ASN A 154 -1.36 -17.73 20.12
C ASN A 154 -0.12 -18.62 19.90
N GLY A 155 1.08 -18.07 20.02
CA GLY A 155 2.32 -18.84 20.12
C GLY A 155 3.05 -19.11 18.80
N SER A 156 2.66 -18.48 17.68
CA SER A 156 3.45 -18.59 16.45
C SER A 156 4.83 -17.93 16.62
N SER A 157 5.87 -18.68 16.23
CA SER A 157 7.25 -18.20 16.15
C SER A 157 7.63 -17.71 14.76
N ARG A 158 6.81 -17.99 13.74
CA ARG A 158 7.04 -17.73 12.32
C ARG A 158 6.43 -16.39 11.88
N ASP A 159 7.14 -15.68 11.04
CA ASP A 159 6.71 -14.38 10.46
C ASP A 159 6.92 -14.29 8.94
N ASP A 160 6.95 -15.45 8.27
CA ASP A 160 7.19 -15.59 6.83
C ASP A 160 6.31 -14.67 5.97
N LEU A 161 5.10 -14.34 6.44
CA LEU A 161 4.16 -13.49 5.72
C LEU A 161 3.98 -12.10 6.35
N ARG A 162 4.63 -11.79 7.47
CA ARG A 162 4.44 -10.53 8.24
C ARG A 162 2.97 -10.17 8.51
N ARG A 163 2.07 -11.16 8.46
CA ARG A 163 0.62 -11.05 8.70
C ARG A 163 0.08 -12.38 9.20
N LEU A 164 -1.12 -12.36 9.76
CA LEU A 164 -1.84 -13.60 10.06
C LEU A 164 -2.13 -14.37 8.75
N ALA A 165 -1.64 -15.60 8.67
CA ALA A 165 -1.85 -16.48 7.51
C ALA A 165 -3.26 -17.09 7.52
N MET A 166 -4.30 -16.24 7.51
CA MET A 166 -5.71 -16.60 7.56
C MET A 166 -6.49 -15.83 6.50
N HIS A 167 -7.31 -16.54 5.71
CA HIS A 167 -8.06 -16.00 4.59
C HIS A 167 -9.44 -16.62 4.48
N ALA A 168 -10.49 -15.79 4.50
CA ALA A 168 -11.89 -16.20 4.28
C ALA A 168 -12.11 -16.42 2.77
N ALA A 169 -11.89 -17.64 2.30
CA ALA A 169 -11.88 -18.00 0.89
C ALA A 169 -13.25 -18.27 0.27
N GLU A 170 -14.23 -18.71 1.07
CA GLU A 170 -15.59 -18.98 0.60
C GLU A 170 -16.60 -18.62 1.71
N VAL A 171 -17.68 -17.97 1.32
CA VAL A 171 -18.85 -17.76 2.18
C VAL A 171 -20.06 -18.34 1.48
N ARG A 172 -20.78 -19.24 2.17
CA ARG A 172 -22.09 -19.76 1.78
C ARG A 172 -23.14 -19.10 2.63
N PHE A 173 -24.23 -18.69 2.03
CA PHE A 173 -25.29 -17.97 2.74
C PHE A 173 -26.66 -18.23 2.10
N ILE A 174 -27.73 -17.89 2.83
CA ILE A 174 -29.09 -17.84 2.30
C ILE A 174 -29.31 -16.42 1.77
N HIS A 175 -29.73 -16.32 0.49
CA HIS A 175 -30.01 -15.02 -0.11
C HIS A 175 -31.25 -14.40 0.55
N PRO A 176 -31.20 -13.15 1.04
CA PRO A 176 -32.28 -12.58 1.84
C PRO A 176 -33.58 -12.35 1.05
N ASP A 177 -33.51 -12.26 -0.28
CA ASP A 177 -34.69 -12.05 -1.13
C ASP A 177 -35.18 -13.35 -1.79
N GLU A 178 -34.30 -14.18 -2.30
CA GLU A 178 -34.66 -15.38 -3.07
C GLU A 178 -34.82 -16.63 -2.20
N ASP A 179 -34.38 -16.57 -0.95
CA ASP A 179 -34.36 -17.69 0.01
C ASP A 179 -33.63 -18.96 -0.50
N ASN A 180 -32.77 -18.78 -1.48
CA ASN A 180 -31.90 -19.83 -2.04
C ASN A 180 -30.52 -19.80 -1.36
N ARG A 181 -29.78 -20.92 -1.47
CA ARG A 181 -28.39 -21.00 -1.00
C ARG A 181 -27.45 -20.53 -2.09
N GLU A 182 -26.70 -19.49 -1.76
CA GLU A 182 -25.65 -18.96 -2.61
C GLU A 182 -24.26 -19.15 -2.00
N ARG A 183 -23.24 -18.97 -2.84
CA ARG A 183 -21.85 -18.95 -2.41
C ARG A 183 -21.04 -17.92 -3.19
N VAL A 184 -20.16 -17.26 -2.47
CA VAL A 184 -19.12 -16.38 -3.05
C VAL A 184 -17.77 -16.95 -2.70
N LYS A 185 -16.85 -16.96 -3.67
CA LYS A 185 -15.46 -17.39 -3.48
C LYS A 185 -14.51 -16.22 -3.69
N CYS A 186 -13.46 -16.23 -2.91
CA CYS A 186 -12.32 -15.35 -3.05
C CYS A 186 -11.06 -16.20 -3.11
N PRO A 187 -10.20 -15.97 -4.08
CA PRO A 187 -8.98 -16.75 -4.22
C PRO A 187 -8.05 -16.62 -3.03
N THR A 188 -7.42 -17.73 -2.67
CA THR A 188 -6.39 -17.75 -1.61
C THR A 188 -5.15 -17.03 -2.09
N PRO A 189 -4.50 -16.17 -1.28
CA PRO A 189 -3.25 -15.53 -1.64
C PRO A 189 -2.17 -16.54 -2.04
N ALA A 190 -1.48 -16.32 -3.18
CA ALA A 190 -0.41 -17.22 -3.66
C ALA A 190 0.73 -17.32 -2.63
N SER A 191 0.98 -16.27 -1.86
CA SER A 191 1.96 -16.26 -0.78
C SER A 191 1.75 -17.38 0.26
N PHE A 192 0.51 -17.87 0.46
CA PHE A 192 0.24 -18.99 1.36
C PHE A 192 0.81 -20.31 0.83
N TRP A 193 0.87 -20.47 -0.49
CA TRP A 193 1.46 -21.64 -1.15
C TRP A 193 2.97 -21.49 -1.26
N GLN A 194 3.45 -20.30 -1.53
CA GLN A 194 4.88 -20.01 -1.65
C GLN A 194 5.65 -20.29 -0.36
N ILE A 195 5.11 -19.94 0.82
CA ILE A 195 5.81 -20.19 2.10
C ILE A 195 5.91 -21.66 2.45
N ILE A 196 5.02 -22.53 1.93
CA ILE A 196 5.14 -23.99 2.05
C ILE A 196 6.01 -24.58 0.92
N GLY A 197 6.59 -23.76 0.03
CA GLY A 197 7.44 -24.20 -1.08
C GLY A 197 6.67 -24.84 -2.22
N LYS A 198 5.41 -24.50 -2.43
CA LYS A 198 4.52 -25.05 -3.46
C LYS A 198 3.98 -23.97 -4.38
N GLU A 199 3.58 -24.38 -5.57
CA GLU A 199 2.76 -23.56 -6.46
C GLU A 199 1.28 -23.71 -6.10
N ALA A 200 0.54 -22.61 -6.21
CA ALA A 200 -0.88 -22.67 -5.95
C ALA A 200 -1.61 -23.49 -7.01
N PRO A 201 -2.51 -24.42 -6.62
CA PRO A 201 -3.27 -25.22 -7.58
C PRO A 201 -4.10 -24.36 -8.52
N ALA A 202 -4.19 -24.74 -9.79
CA ALA A 202 -5.03 -24.07 -10.78
C ALA A 202 -6.48 -23.95 -10.27
N GLY A 203 -7.05 -22.74 -10.26
CA GLY A 203 -8.41 -22.45 -9.78
C GLY A 203 -8.51 -22.09 -8.28
N VAL A 204 -7.44 -22.19 -7.51
CA VAL A 204 -7.36 -21.68 -6.12
C VAL A 204 -6.75 -20.28 -6.08
N VAL A 205 -6.08 -19.88 -7.15
CA VAL A 205 -5.49 -18.57 -7.35
C VAL A 205 -6.37 -17.75 -8.25
N GLY A 206 -6.91 -16.69 -7.76
CA GLY A 206 -7.30 -15.54 -8.55
C GLY A 206 -6.40 -14.39 -8.10
N SER A 207 -6.03 -13.58 -9.03
CA SER A 207 -5.08 -12.48 -8.90
C SER A 207 -5.53 -11.43 -7.88
N VAL A 208 -5.13 -11.59 -6.64
CA VAL A 208 -5.05 -10.51 -5.65
C VAL A 208 -3.62 -10.43 -5.11
N ASP A 209 -2.73 -11.26 -5.62
CA ASP A 209 -1.29 -11.11 -5.42
C ASP A 209 -0.74 -10.08 -6.41
N PRO A 210 0.33 -9.37 -6.04
CA PRO A 210 0.97 -8.46 -6.96
C PRO A 210 1.31 -9.21 -8.25
N VAL A 211 0.80 -8.69 -9.34
CA VAL A 211 0.92 -9.15 -10.72
C VAL A 211 2.34 -9.67 -10.99
N THR A 212 2.47 -10.94 -11.39
CA THR A 212 3.76 -11.49 -11.82
C THR A 212 4.25 -10.78 -13.10
N GLU A 213 5.55 -10.84 -13.37
CA GLU A 213 6.15 -10.16 -14.53
C GLU A 213 5.55 -10.63 -15.89
N GLN A 214 4.96 -11.84 -15.94
CA GLN A 214 4.22 -12.35 -17.09
C GLN A 214 2.81 -11.76 -17.23
N ASP A 215 2.10 -11.56 -16.12
CA ASP A 215 0.81 -10.86 -16.11
C ASP A 215 0.95 -9.38 -16.48
N ARG A 216 2.12 -8.77 -16.23
CA ARG A 216 2.47 -7.42 -16.67
C ARG A 216 2.59 -7.29 -18.18
N LYS A 217 2.96 -8.37 -18.88
CA LYS A 217 3.08 -8.36 -20.35
C LYS A 217 1.76 -8.63 -21.09
N GLU A 218 0.79 -9.30 -20.44
CA GLU A 218 -0.49 -9.66 -21.07
C GLU A 218 -1.67 -8.72 -20.72
N LYS A 219 -1.52 -7.88 -19.70
CA LYS A 219 -2.45 -6.80 -19.37
C LYS A 219 -1.68 -5.49 -19.19
N GLN A 220 -1.18 -4.96 -20.26
CA GLN A 220 -1.03 -3.54 -20.40
C GLN A 220 -2.47 -2.99 -20.46
N ASP A 221 -3.11 -2.90 -19.27
CA ASP A 221 -4.38 -2.21 -19.09
C ASP A 221 -4.06 -0.74 -19.35
N ASP A 222 -4.44 -0.26 -20.52
CA ASP A 222 -4.25 1.12 -20.94
C ASP A 222 -4.84 2.16 -19.94
N SER A 223 -5.57 1.72 -18.91
CA SER A 223 -6.12 2.58 -17.84
C SER A 223 -5.18 2.82 -16.65
N LYS A 224 -4.05 2.10 -16.55
CA LYS A 224 -3.07 2.24 -15.46
C LYS A 224 -1.72 2.70 -16.01
N GLY A 225 -1.27 3.86 -15.58
CA GLY A 225 0.06 4.36 -15.94
C GLY A 225 0.13 5.87 -16.00
N TRP A 226 1.33 6.41 -15.92
CA TRP A 226 1.59 7.85 -15.93
C TRP A 226 1.19 8.52 -17.25
N ASP A 227 1.07 7.79 -18.35
CA ASP A 227 0.64 8.32 -19.63
C ASP A 227 -0.83 8.77 -19.61
N HIS A 228 -1.72 8.02 -18.92
CA HIS A 228 -3.11 8.41 -18.73
C HIS A 228 -3.29 9.55 -17.73
N VAL A 229 -2.36 9.70 -16.80
CA VAL A 229 -2.33 10.77 -15.81
C VAL A 229 -1.75 12.05 -16.40
N ALA A 230 -0.95 11.96 -17.46
CA ALA A 230 -0.12 13.03 -18.00
C ALA A 230 -0.91 14.32 -18.30
N GLY A 231 -2.10 14.22 -18.85
CA GLY A 231 -2.94 15.39 -19.14
C GLY A 231 -3.43 16.10 -17.88
N TRP A 232 -3.92 15.32 -16.89
CA TRP A 232 -4.37 15.86 -15.62
C TRP A 232 -3.21 16.36 -14.73
N TYR A 233 -2.09 15.65 -14.76
CA TYR A 233 -0.87 16.02 -14.02
C TYR A 233 -0.31 17.34 -14.53
N ASP A 234 -0.35 17.58 -15.84
CA ASP A 234 0.02 18.84 -16.46
C ASP A 234 -0.87 20.00 -16.00
N ASP A 235 -2.19 19.80 -15.97
CA ASP A 235 -3.15 20.78 -15.45
C ASP A 235 -2.93 21.08 -13.96
N LEU A 236 -2.53 20.06 -13.16
CA LEU A 236 -2.30 20.20 -11.72
C LEU A 236 -0.98 20.89 -11.40
N ILE A 237 0.10 20.53 -12.13
CA ILE A 237 1.44 21.05 -11.87
C ILE A 237 1.68 22.37 -12.60
N SER A 238 0.93 22.64 -13.69
CA SER A 238 1.13 23.83 -14.54
C SER A 238 2.59 24.02 -14.97
N GLU A 239 2.92 25.14 -15.58
CA GLU A 239 4.28 25.45 -16.02
C GLU A 239 5.30 25.63 -14.86
N ARG A 240 4.83 25.79 -13.62
CA ARG A 240 5.67 26.12 -12.46
C ARG A 240 5.69 25.04 -11.36
N GLY A 241 4.91 23.98 -11.50
CA GLY A 241 4.70 22.99 -10.46
C GLY A 241 3.59 23.35 -9.48
N SER A 242 3.32 22.49 -8.50
CA SER A 242 2.41 22.84 -7.40
C SER A 242 3.05 23.87 -6.48
N VAL A 243 2.24 24.54 -5.62
CA VAL A 243 2.76 25.49 -4.61
C VAL A 243 3.94 24.91 -3.83
N HIS A 244 3.90 23.62 -3.48
CA HIS A 244 5.01 23.00 -2.76
C HIS A 244 6.25 22.78 -3.65
N HIS A 245 6.08 22.54 -4.95
CA HIS A 245 7.23 22.46 -5.87
C HIS A 245 7.95 23.80 -5.93
N GLU A 246 7.22 24.90 -6.12
CA GLU A 246 7.81 26.23 -6.23
C GLU A 246 8.44 26.73 -4.91
N THR A 247 7.76 26.50 -3.78
CA THR A 247 8.14 27.16 -2.52
C THR A 247 9.03 26.31 -1.61
N VAL A 248 9.09 24.98 -1.80
CA VAL A 248 9.81 24.07 -0.92
C VAL A 248 10.76 23.17 -1.71
N ILE A 249 10.21 22.39 -2.67
CA ILE A 249 10.95 21.28 -3.28
C ILE A 249 12.07 21.80 -4.20
N ILE A 250 11.74 22.61 -5.20
CA ILE A 250 12.72 23.11 -6.19
C ILE A 250 13.84 23.91 -5.51
N PRO A 251 13.55 24.87 -4.60
CA PRO A 251 14.61 25.58 -3.87
C PRO A 251 15.49 24.65 -3.04
N GLY A 252 14.89 23.67 -2.35
CA GLY A 252 15.62 22.69 -1.55
C GLY A 252 16.52 21.79 -2.40
N VAL A 253 15.99 21.23 -3.48
CA VAL A 253 16.76 20.39 -4.42
C VAL A 253 17.90 21.18 -5.05
N THR A 254 17.66 22.40 -5.53
CA THR A 254 18.70 23.27 -6.12
C THR A 254 19.85 23.49 -5.15
N ARG A 255 19.55 23.79 -3.89
CA ARG A 255 20.56 23.96 -2.83
C ARG A 255 21.32 22.66 -2.55
N MET A 256 20.59 21.52 -2.38
CA MET A 256 21.23 20.23 -2.07
C MET A 256 22.08 19.69 -3.22
N LEU A 257 21.71 19.94 -4.46
CA LEU A 257 22.49 19.55 -5.62
C LEU A 257 23.81 20.32 -5.70
N ASP A 258 23.85 21.59 -5.26
CA ASP A 258 25.06 22.45 -5.27
C ASP A 258 25.80 22.37 -6.60
N LEU A 259 25.08 22.63 -7.72
CA LEU A 259 25.57 22.44 -9.08
C LEU A 259 26.69 23.45 -9.41
N GLN A 260 27.81 22.94 -9.91
CA GLN A 260 28.94 23.74 -10.34
C GLN A 260 28.87 24.03 -11.84
N ALA A 261 29.64 25.05 -12.27
CA ALA A 261 29.68 25.42 -13.68
C ALA A 261 30.19 24.26 -14.55
N GLY A 262 29.48 23.99 -15.64
CA GLY A 262 29.86 22.95 -16.61
C GLY A 262 29.42 21.52 -16.21
N GLU A 263 28.91 21.29 -15.02
CA GLU A 263 28.44 19.97 -14.60
C GLU A 263 27.28 19.46 -15.46
N LYS A 264 27.21 18.13 -15.63
CA LYS A 264 26.14 17.41 -16.31
C LYS A 264 25.19 16.77 -15.27
N HIS A 265 23.90 17.09 -15.35
CA HIS A 265 22.86 16.63 -14.42
C HIS A 265 21.87 15.68 -15.09
N LEU A 266 21.45 14.63 -14.35
CA LEU A 266 20.40 13.68 -14.74
C LEU A 266 19.20 13.81 -13.82
N ASP A 267 18.00 14.03 -14.38
CA ASP A 267 16.74 13.99 -13.64
C ASP A 267 15.96 12.72 -14.00
N ILE A 268 15.83 11.78 -13.08
CA ILE A 268 15.12 10.51 -13.28
C ILE A 268 13.68 10.64 -12.85
N ALA A 269 12.75 10.14 -13.70
CA ALA A 269 11.32 10.40 -13.65
C ALA A 269 11.03 11.92 -13.68
N CYS A 270 11.59 12.57 -14.69
CA CYS A 270 11.60 14.04 -14.82
C CYS A 270 10.22 14.63 -15.14
N GLY A 271 9.21 13.78 -15.49
CA GLY A 271 7.90 14.22 -15.91
C GLY A 271 7.98 15.14 -17.13
N GLN A 272 7.35 16.30 -17.05
CA GLN A 272 7.36 17.34 -18.10
C GLN A 272 8.57 18.29 -18.04
N GLY A 273 9.63 17.92 -17.27
CA GLY A 273 10.92 18.62 -17.28
C GLY A 273 11.03 19.88 -16.42
N VAL A 274 10.09 20.13 -15.50
CA VAL A 274 10.02 21.36 -14.69
C VAL A 274 11.30 21.62 -13.90
N LEU A 275 11.89 20.59 -13.29
CA LEU A 275 13.14 20.74 -12.53
C LEU A 275 14.32 21.05 -13.46
N CYS A 276 14.50 20.29 -14.55
CA CYS A 276 15.56 20.55 -15.52
C CYS A 276 15.50 21.96 -16.10
N GLU A 277 14.29 22.43 -16.44
CA GLU A 277 14.06 23.78 -16.94
C GLU A 277 14.45 24.85 -15.89
N HIS A 278 14.03 24.64 -14.64
CA HIS A 278 14.39 25.54 -13.54
C HIS A 278 15.91 25.61 -13.34
N LEU A 279 16.57 24.44 -13.24
CA LEU A 279 18.01 24.37 -13.02
C LEU A 279 18.78 24.97 -14.17
N ALA A 280 18.36 24.75 -15.41
CA ALA A 280 18.98 25.35 -16.59
C ALA A 280 18.88 26.88 -16.59
N LYS A 281 17.80 27.46 -16.08
CA LYS A 281 17.63 28.91 -15.98
C LYS A 281 18.43 29.57 -14.83
N HIS A 282 18.62 28.85 -13.72
CA HIS A 282 19.06 29.43 -12.46
C HIS A 282 20.45 28.95 -11.99
N THR A 283 21.11 28.05 -12.74
CA THR A 283 22.45 27.55 -12.41
C THR A 283 23.40 27.67 -13.58
N ALA A 284 24.70 27.61 -13.28
CA ALA A 284 25.78 27.62 -14.28
C ALA A 284 26.15 26.20 -14.78
N ALA A 285 25.46 25.14 -14.38
CA ALA A 285 25.72 23.79 -14.86
C ALA A 285 25.54 23.67 -16.37
N GLY A 286 26.29 22.77 -17.02
CA GLY A 286 26.43 22.73 -18.47
C GLY A 286 25.25 22.09 -19.20
N ALA A 287 24.79 20.92 -18.74
CA ALA A 287 23.76 20.15 -19.43
C ALA A 287 22.83 19.40 -18.48
N PHE A 288 21.57 19.29 -18.89
CA PHE A 288 20.52 18.62 -18.13
C PHE A 288 19.85 17.55 -19.00
N VAL A 289 19.80 16.33 -18.51
CA VAL A 289 19.14 15.22 -19.19
C VAL A 289 17.99 14.74 -18.32
N GLY A 290 16.77 14.69 -18.86
CA GLY A 290 15.61 14.15 -18.20
C GLY A 290 15.20 12.79 -18.78
N VAL A 291 14.86 11.83 -17.93
CA VAL A 291 14.36 10.51 -18.31
C VAL A 291 13.01 10.29 -17.64
N ASP A 292 12.01 9.88 -18.40
CA ASP A 292 10.68 9.50 -17.87
C ASP A 292 10.10 8.35 -18.70
N LEU A 293 9.27 7.52 -18.08
CA LEU A 293 8.63 6.38 -18.74
C LEU A 293 7.50 6.85 -19.69
N SER A 294 6.87 8.00 -19.45
CA SER A 294 5.73 8.52 -20.21
C SER A 294 6.16 9.26 -21.48
N PRO A 295 5.87 8.72 -22.69
CA PRO A 295 6.08 9.45 -23.93
C PRO A 295 5.35 10.78 -23.99
N THR A 296 4.16 10.86 -23.38
CA THR A 296 3.34 12.07 -23.35
C THR A 296 4.01 13.17 -22.53
N LEU A 297 4.55 12.86 -21.34
CA LEU A 297 5.27 13.83 -20.52
C LEU A 297 6.58 14.27 -21.20
N ILE A 298 7.33 13.32 -21.77
CA ILE A 298 8.58 13.62 -22.51
C ILE A 298 8.32 14.51 -23.74
N LYS A 299 7.21 14.28 -24.44
CA LYS A 299 6.84 15.20 -25.55
C LYS A 299 6.67 16.63 -25.04
N LYS A 300 5.97 16.85 -23.93
CA LYS A 300 5.80 18.16 -23.31
C LYS A 300 7.10 18.77 -22.82
N ALA A 301 7.99 17.94 -22.23
CA ALA A 301 9.30 18.39 -21.82
C ALA A 301 10.14 18.87 -23.02
N ASN A 302 10.08 18.14 -24.14
CA ASN A 302 10.77 18.53 -25.38
C ASN A 302 10.21 19.81 -26.04
N GLU A 303 8.92 20.11 -25.88
CA GLU A 303 8.32 21.38 -26.34
C GLU A 303 8.91 22.61 -25.62
N ARG A 304 9.48 22.40 -24.40
CA ARG A 304 10.15 23.43 -23.57
C ARG A 304 11.64 23.30 -23.54
N ALA A 305 12.22 22.37 -24.31
CA ALA A 305 13.64 22.11 -24.31
C ALA A 305 14.42 23.32 -24.78
N THR A 306 15.62 23.49 -24.21
CA THR A 306 16.60 24.53 -24.58
C THR A 306 17.85 23.85 -25.13
N ASP A 307 18.83 24.62 -25.51
CA ASP A 307 20.19 24.13 -25.90
C ASP A 307 20.92 23.38 -24.77
N ARG A 308 20.47 23.56 -23.51
CA ARG A 308 21.05 22.96 -22.31
C ARG A 308 20.23 21.79 -21.76
N THR A 309 19.03 21.54 -22.26
CA THR A 309 18.12 20.49 -21.76
C THR A 309 17.79 19.50 -22.87
N SER A 310 17.76 18.21 -22.52
CA SER A 310 17.32 17.14 -23.41
C SER A 310 16.51 16.11 -22.64
N TYR A 311 15.52 15.52 -23.29
CA TYR A 311 14.61 14.60 -22.63
C TYR A 311 14.41 13.34 -23.48
N MET A 312 14.37 12.18 -22.82
CA MET A 312 14.18 10.91 -23.49
C MET A 312 13.21 10.01 -22.73
N VAL A 313 12.49 9.17 -23.47
CA VAL A 313 11.68 8.10 -22.90
C VAL A 313 12.60 6.98 -22.42
N GLY A 314 12.46 6.56 -21.15
CA GLY A 314 13.24 5.48 -20.58
C GLY A 314 12.67 4.93 -19.29
N ASP A 315 12.89 3.64 -19.05
CA ASP A 315 12.51 2.97 -17.83
C ASP A 315 13.59 3.14 -16.76
N VAL A 316 13.26 3.85 -15.68
CA VAL A 316 14.21 4.12 -14.58
C VAL A 316 14.62 2.85 -13.81
N LEU A 317 13.87 1.75 -13.94
CA LEU A 317 14.27 0.44 -13.42
C LEU A 317 15.36 -0.23 -14.27
N LYS A 318 15.68 0.33 -15.43
CA LYS A 318 16.64 -0.18 -16.44
C LYS A 318 17.57 0.91 -16.92
N LEU A 319 18.02 1.78 -16.03
CA LEU A 319 18.92 2.90 -16.36
C LEU A 319 20.24 2.44 -16.98
N ASP A 320 20.71 1.26 -16.62
CA ASP A 320 21.91 0.60 -17.17
C ASP A 320 21.78 0.21 -18.65
N GLN A 321 20.57 0.14 -19.19
CA GLN A 321 20.30 -0.17 -20.61
C GLN A 321 20.17 1.10 -21.47
N LEU A 322 20.17 2.27 -20.86
CA LEU A 322 20.12 3.54 -21.58
C LEU A 322 21.55 3.97 -21.97
N ASP A 323 21.68 4.54 -23.17
CA ASP A 323 22.97 5.10 -23.63
C ASP A 323 23.27 6.43 -22.92
N LEU A 324 23.49 6.33 -21.62
CA LEU A 324 23.74 7.45 -20.71
C LEU A 324 24.98 7.17 -19.85
N GLN A 325 25.80 8.20 -19.59
CA GLN A 325 26.95 8.07 -18.69
C GLN A 325 27.55 9.42 -18.28
N GLY A 326 28.35 9.39 -17.24
CA GLY A 326 29.26 10.48 -16.88
C GLY A 326 28.57 11.72 -16.33
N PHE A 327 27.56 11.51 -15.45
CA PHE A 327 26.88 12.60 -14.76
C PHE A 327 27.64 13.01 -13.48
N ASP A 328 27.69 14.30 -13.23
CA ASP A 328 28.26 14.89 -12.01
C ASP A 328 27.20 14.88 -10.87
N SER A 329 25.94 14.92 -11.27
CA SER A 329 24.82 14.87 -10.32
C SER A 329 23.58 14.22 -10.94
N ALA A 330 22.68 13.73 -10.05
CA ALA A 330 21.37 13.24 -10.44
C ALA A 330 20.30 13.65 -9.42
N SER A 331 19.02 13.62 -9.84
CA SER A 331 17.87 13.82 -8.98
C SER A 331 16.75 12.81 -9.26
N CYS A 332 15.92 12.58 -8.23
CA CYS A 332 14.62 11.92 -8.34
C CYS A 332 13.64 12.62 -7.40
N VAL A 333 12.71 13.38 -7.96
CA VAL A 333 11.83 14.24 -7.19
C VAL A 333 10.42 13.72 -7.21
N MET A 334 9.90 13.36 -6.04
CA MET A 334 8.51 12.89 -5.82
C MET A 334 8.10 11.66 -6.66
N ALA A 335 9.06 10.84 -7.09
CA ALA A 335 8.80 9.67 -7.91
C ALA A 335 9.27 8.34 -7.27
N MET A 336 10.30 8.36 -6.42
CA MET A 336 10.91 7.15 -5.85
C MET A 336 9.91 6.22 -5.14
N MET A 337 8.85 6.77 -4.54
CA MET A 337 7.80 5.99 -3.91
C MET A 337 6.90 5.22 -4.90
N ASN A 338 7.01 5.48 -6.20
CA ASN A 338 6.22 4.81 -7.24
C ASN A 338 6.96 3.61 -7.85
N PHE A 339 8.23 3.37 -7.46
CA PHE A 339 9.05 2.27 -7.98
C PHE A 339 9.05 1.08 -7.01
N ASP A 340 9.00 -0.12 -7.59
CA ASP A 340 9.14 -1.38 -6.86
C ASP A 340 9.70 -2.46 -7.82
N PRO A 341 10.88 -3.03 -7.52
CA PRO A 341 11.80 -2.69 -6.41
C PRO A 341 12.57 -1.38 -6.61
N ILE A 342 13.13 -0.82 -5.53
CA ILE A 342 13.92 0.43 -5.58
C ILE A 342 15.43 0.21 -5.82
N GLU A 343 15.92 -0.98 -5.51
CA GLU A 343 17.34 -1.34 -5.60
C GLU A 343 17.91 -1.15 -7.02
N PRO A 344 17.24 -1.57 -8.12
CA PRO A 344 17.73 -1.34 -9.49
C PRO A 344 17.87 0.15 -9.84
N VAL A 345 16.99 1.01 -9.31
CA VAL A 345 17.07 2.46 -9.54
C VAL A 345 18.36 3.02 -8.96
N PHE A 346 18.67 2.68 -7.69
CA PHE A 346 19.91 3.17 -7.06
C PHE A 346 21.17 2.59 -7.70
N GLN A 347 21.14 1.31 -8.12
CA GLN A 347 22.24 0.70 -8.87
C GLN A 347 22.46 1.41 -10.21
N GLY A 348 21.39 1.69 -10.95
CA GLY A 348 21.42 2.43 -12.20
C GLY A 348 21.95 3.85 -12.01
N VAL A 349 21.46 4.60 -11.01
CA VAL A 349 21.98 5.93 -10.66
C VAL A 349 23.47 5.86 -10.36
N SER A 350 23.88 4.91 -9.53
CA SER A 350 25.30 4.73 -9.18
C SER A 350 26.17 4.47 -10.41
N SER A 351 25.70 3.65 -11.37
CA SER A 351 26.46 3.34 -12.59
C SER A 351 26.65 4.58 -13.48
N LEU A 352 25.67 5.47 -13.55
CA LEU A 352 25.66 6.65 -14.40
C LEU A 352 26.44 7.84 -13.79
N LEU A 353 26.55 7.90 -12.46
CA LEU A 353 27.31 8.95 -11.78
C LEU A 353 28.83 8.73 -11.91
N LYS A 354 29.57 9.81 -12.06
CA LYS A 354 31.04 9.83 -11.88
C LYS A 354 31.39 9.49 -10.41
N PRO A 355 32.60 9.00 -10.12
CA PRO A 355 33.14 8.96 -8.75
C PRO A 355 32.99 10.33 -8.07
N GLY A 356 32.48 10.38 -6.84
CA GLY A 356 32.16 11.62 -6.13
C GLY A 356 30.92 12.37 -6.64
N GLY A 357 30.22 11.84 -7.64
CA GLY A 357 28.93 12.39 -8.12
C GLY A 357 27.83 12.31 -7.08
N ARG A 358 26.91 13.28 -7.11
CA ARG A 358 25.86 13.48 -6.11
C ARG A 358 24.49 13.00 -6.63
N PHE A 359 23.67 12.44 -5.75
CA PHE A 359 22.27 12.17 -6.07
C PHE A 359 21.36 12.72 -4.98
N VAL A 360 20.32 13.44 -5.37
CA VAL A 360 19.28 13.97 -4.45
C VAL A 360 17.95 13.29 -4.72
N CYS A 361 17.43 12.64 -3.70
CA CYS A 361 16.12 11.99 -3.73
C CYS A 361 15.14 12.73 -2.81
N VAL A 362 13.99 13.15 -3.34
CA VAL A 362 12.93 13.78 -2.56
C VAL A 362 11.67 12.93 -2.60
N ILE A 363 11.14 12.58 -1.43
CA ILE A 363 9.94 11.76 -1.26
C ILE A 363 8.98 12.40 -0.24
N LEU A 364 7.71 11.98 -0.26
CA LEU A 364 6.85 12.20 0.89
C LEU A 364 7.49 11.59 2.14
N HIS A 365 7.40 12.29 3.27
CA HIS A 365 8.08 11.85 4.49
C HIS A 365 7.61 10.46 4.93
N PRO A 366 8.49 9.43 4.95
CA PRO A 366 8.07 8.05 5.17
C PRO A 366 7.38 7.80 6.53
N ALA A 367 7.75 8.54 7.57
CA ALA A 367 7.11 8.39 8.87
C ALA A 367 5.77 9.17 8.95
N PHE A 368 5.71 10.38 8.40
CA PHE A 368 4.56 11.27 8.63
C PHE A 368 3.54 11.29 7.48
N ARG A 369 3.82 10.64 6.35
CA ARG A 369 2.98 10.70 5.13
C ARG A 369 2.70 9.32 4.53
N ILE A 370 2.46 8.34 5.39
CA ILE A 370 2.08 6.99 4.97
C ILE A 370 0.63 7.03 4.49
N THR A 371 0.40 6.61 3.25
CA THR A 371 -0.95 6.52 2.68
C THR A 371 -1.82 5.60 3.52
N ASN A 372 -3.01 6.05 3.88
CA ASN A 372 -3.99 5.33 4.71
C ASN A 372 -3.52 4.96 6.15
N ALA A 373 -2.25 5.16 6.49
CA ALA A 373 -1.69 4.82 7.80
C ALA A 373 -1.20 6.05 8.59
N THR A 374 -1.55 7.27 8.17
CA THR A 374 -1.35 8.48 8.96
C THR A 374 -2.58 9.38 8.89
N ALA A 375 -2.91 10.02 10.01
CA ALA A 375 -4.04 10.94 10.09
C ALA A 375 -3.74 12.15 11.00
N TRP A 376 -4.35 13.29 10.69
CA TRP A 376 -4.38 14.41 11.61
C TRP A 376 -5.41 14.14 12.70
N GLY A 377 -5.04 14.42 13.95
CA GLY A 377 -5.91 14.37 15.12
C GLY A 377 -5.86 15.66 15.92
N TRP A 378 -6.76 15.76 16.88
CA TRP A 378 -6.86 16.91 17.77
C TRP A 378 -6.87 16.45 19.22
N THR A 379 -6.19 17.21 20.08
CA THR A 379 -6.29 17.10 21.53
C THR A 379 -6.28 18.50 22.13
N THR A 380 -6.48 18.59 23.43
CA THR A 380 -6.43 19.84 24.18
C THR A 380 -5.33 19.75 25.22
N ASP A 381 -4.48 20.76 25.31
CA ASP A 381 -3.53 20.90 26.40
C ASP A 381 -4.29 21.04 27.73
N GLU A 382 -3.99 20.18 28.69
CA GLU A 382 -4.73 20.16 29.97
C GLU A 382 -4.53 21.42 30.79
N ARG A 383 -3.36 22.07 30.68
CA ARG A 383 -2.98 23.24 31.46
C ARG A 383 -3.45 24.55 30.81
N THR A 384 -3.20 24.71 29.48
CA THR A 384 -3.50 25.97 28.78
C THR A 384 -4.88 25.98 28.14
N ARG A 385 -5.52 24.83 27.99
CA ARG A 385 -6.78 24.62 27.26
C ARG A 385 -6.69 24.91 25.77
N ASP A 386 -5.49 25.09 25.25
CA ASP A 386 -5.27 25.31 23.83
C ASP A 386 -5.51 24.01 23.02
N SER A 387 -6.01 24.18 21.81
CA SER A 387 -6.12 23.06 20.86
C SER A 387 -4.74 22.70 20.31
N ILE A 388 -4.39 21.43 20.34
CA ILE A 388 -3.17 20.88 19.75
C ILE A 388 -3.56 19.97 18.59
N GLN A 389 -2.97 20.22 17.42
CA GLN A 389 -3.06 19.30 16.30
C GLN A 389 -1.84 18.36 16.32
N PHE A 390 -2.09 17.05 16.21
CA PHE A 390 -1.04 16.03 16.16
C PHE A 390 -1.16 15.14 14.93
N ARG A 391 -0.11 14.41 14.59
CA ARG A 391 -0.09 13.40 13.52
C ARG A 391 -0.04 12.00 14.11
N ARG A 392 -1.09 11.19 13.88
CA ARG A 392 -1.09 9.77 14.20
C ARG A 392 -0.33 9.02 13.11
N ILE A 393 0.51 8.08 13.51
CA ILE A 393 1.32 7.23 12.63
C ILE A 393 1.02 5.78 12.98
N ASP A 394 0.55 5.04 11.99
CA ASP A 394 0.27 3.62 12.09
C ASP A 394 1.15 2.85 11.08
N GLN A 395 1.53 1.62 11.40
CA GLN A 395 2.16 0.66 10.47
C GLN A 395 3.43 1.18 9.76
N TYR A 396 4.23 2.02 10.43
CA TYR A 396 5.45 2.59 9.85
C TYR A 396 6.46 1.54 9.36
N MET A 397 6.61 0.41 10.07
CA MET A 397 7.58 -0.64 9.74
C MET A 397 7.12 -1.60 8.63
N SER A 398 5.88 -1.51 8.20
CA SER A 398 5.30 -2.39 7.19
C SER A 398 5.48 -1.82 5.79
N ASP A 399 6.15 -2.55 4.89
CA ASP A 399 6.14 -2.22 3.47
C ASP A 399 4.70 -2.36 2.93
N GLN A 400 4.20 -1.34 2.23
CA GLN A 400 2.81 -1.30 1.74
C GLN A 400 2.76 -0.73 0.33
N ALA A 401 1.83 -1.23 -0.48
CA ALA A 401 1.50 -0.67 -1.78
C ALA A 401 0.05 -0.18 -1.78
N HIS A 402 -0.20 1.02 -2.24
CA HIS A 402 -1.52 1.63 -2.29
C HIS A 402 -1.79 2.26 -3.66
N ASP A 403 -2.94 1.95 -4.23
CA ASP A 403 -3.42 2.68 -5.40
C ASP A 403 -3.98 4.04 -4.97
N ILE A 404 -3.46 5.11 -5.56
CA ILE A 404 -3.89 6.48 -5.33
C ILE A 404 -4.70 6.95 -6.52
N VAL A 405 -5.91 7.48 -6.25
CA VAL A 405 -6.69 8.17 -7.28
C VAL A 405 -6.08 9.54 -7.52
N MET A 406 -5.55 9.74 -8.72
CA MET A 406 -4.86 10.97 -9.11
C MET A 406 -5.82 12.11 -9.43
N ASN A 407 -7.04 11.81 -9.90
CA ASN A 407 -8.05 12.77 -10.35
C ASN A 407 -9.32 12.81 -9.48
N PRO A 408 -9.24 12.92 -8.13
CA PRO A 408 -10.40 12.80 -7.25
C PRO A 408 -11.50 13.84 -7.55
N GLY A 409 -11.11 15.06 -7.91
CA GLY A 409 -12.06 16.12 -8.29
C GLY A 409 -12.81 15.85 -9.60
N GLN A 410 -12.23 15.09 -10.51
CA GLN A 410 -12.90 14.66 -11.75
C GLN A 410 -13.80 13.44 -11.49
N VAL A 411 -13.36 12.52 -10.62
CA VAL A 411 -14.15 11.37 -10.18
C VAL A 411 -15.41 11.83 -9.46
N ALA A 412 -15.32 12.85 -8.61
CA ALA A 412 -16.48 13.47 -7.97
C ALA A 412 -17.50 14.07 -8.98
N ARG A 413 -17.05 14.34 -10.22
CA ARG A 413 -17.89 14.83 -11.34
C ARG A 413 -18.28 13.70 -12.31
N GLY A 414 -18.12 12.42 -11.92
CA GLY A 414 -18.54 11.26 -12.71
C GLY A 414 -17.55 10.79 -13.78
N LYS A 415 -16.31 11.31 -13.82
CA LYS A 415 -15.28 10.80 -14.74
C LYS A 415 -14.62 9.54 -14.14
N PRO A 416 -14.09 8.63 -14.97
CA PRO A 416 -13.33 7.46 -14.50
C PRO A 416 -12.18 7.84 -13.59
N ALA A 417 -11.90 7.00 -12.59
CA ALA A 417 -10.72 7.14 -11.73
C ALA A 417 -9.46 6.77 -12.52
N VAL A 418 -8.45 7.62 -12.43
CA VAL A 418 -7.09 7.32 -12.91
C VAL A 418 -6.23 7.07 -11.69
N THR A 419 -5.59 5.90 -11.61
CA THR A 419 -4.84 5.47 -10.43
C THR A 419 -3.36 5.27 -10.75
N THR A 420 -2.52 5.54 -9.74
CA THR A 420 -1.11 5.13 -9.71
C THR A 420 -0.84 4.40 -8.42
N THR A 421 0.13 3.47 -8.43
CA THR A 421 0.54 2.78 -7.19
C THR A 421 1.65 3.54 -6.50
N THR A 422 1.52 3.77 -5.20
CA THR A 422 2.58 4.31 -4.34
C THR A 422 2.98 3.27 -3.30
N HIS A 423 4.27 3.18 -3.02
CA HIS A 423 4.83 2.22 -2.08
C HIS A 423 5.35 2.94 -0.84
N HIS A 424 4.81 2.57 0.33
CA HIS A 424 5.40 2.96 1.59
C HIS A 424 6.53 2.01 1.96
N ARG A 425 7.64 2.60 2.42
CA ARG A 425 8.80 1.88 2.99
C ARG A 425 9.37 2.68 4.15
N PRO A 426 9.81 2.03 5.25
CA PRO A 426 10.54 2.71 6.32
C PRO A 426 11.81 3.39 5.79
N ILE A 427 12.26 4.45 6.45
CA ILE A 427 13.46 5.22 6.07
C ILE A 427 14.67 4.29 5.87
N GLY A 428 14.85 3.30 6.77
CA GLY A 428 15.95 2.34 6.67
C GLY A 428 16.01 1.55 5.37
N ARG A 429 14.87 1.31 4.70
CA ARG A 429 14.84 0.62 3.40
C ARG A 429 15.52 1.47 2.32
N TYR A 430 15.22 2.76 2.27
CA TYR A 430 15.85 3.68 1.32
C TYR A 430 17.35 3.81 1.57
N ILE A 431 17.75 4.03 2.83
CA ILE A 431 19.16 4.18 3.21
C ILE A 431 19.96 2.92 2.88
N ASN A 432 19.45 1.74 3.22
CA ASN A 432 20.13 0.47 2.94
C ASN A 432 20.25 0.18 1.45
N ALA A 433 19.21 0.48 0.65
CA ALA A 433 19.25 0.32 -0.80
C ALA A 433 20.27 1.27 -1.45
N MET A 434 20.34 2.54 -1.03
CA MET A 434 21.36 3.50 -1.46
C MET A 434 22.77 3.02 -1.11
N SER A 435 22.98 2.60 0.14
CA SER A 435 24.28 2.09 0.62
C SER A 435 24.70 0.84 -0.14
N GLY A 436 23.78 -0.09 -0.41
CA GLY A 436 24.02 -1.31 -1.19
C GLY A 436 24.44 -1.02 -2.64
N ALA A 437 24.07 0.14 -3.19
CA ALA A 437 24.48 0.62 -4.50
C ALA A 437 25.78 1.45 -4.48
N GLY A 438 26.50 1.53 -3.33
CA GLY A 438 27.70 2.35 -3.20
C GLY A 438 27.44 3.86 -3.11
N LEU A 439 26.22 4.25 -2.80
CA LEU A 439 25.78 5.63 -2.60
C LEU A 439 25.75 5.95 -1.10
N LEU A 440 26.66 6.80 -0.63
CA LEU A 440 26.78 7.16 0.79
C LEU A 440 25.93 8.37 1.11
N VAL A 441 25.04 8.26 2.10
CA VAL A 441 24.26 9.39 2.59
C VAL A 441 25.20 10.41 3.25
N ASP A 442 25.18 11.63 2.77
CA ASP A 442 25.92 12.76 3.32
C ASP A 442 25.01 13.86 3.89
N SER A 443 23.74 13.90 3.52
CA SER A 443 22.77 14.84 4.08
C SER A 443 21.34 14.29 4.03
N ILE A 444 20.59 14.53 5.10
CA ILE A 444 19.12 14.33 5.14
C ILE A 444 18.50 15.65 5.61
N GLU A 445 17.52 16.12 4.86
CA GLU A 445 16.73 17.28 5.23
C GLU A 445 15.24 16.90 5.30
N GLU A 446 14.54 17.44 6.28
CA GLU A 446 13.11 17.26 6.46
C GLU A 446 12.41 18.61 6.23
N TRP A 447 11.54 18.66 5.22
CA TRP A 447 10.93 19.91 4.79
C TRP A 447 9.44 19.97 5.16
N THR A 448 9.06 21.10 5.76
CA THR A 448 7.69 21.38 6.18
C THR A 448 6.89 22.10 5.09
N SER A 449 5.58 22.21 5.28
CA SER A 449 4.70 22.95 4.38
C SER A 449 4.77 24.45 4.65
N THR A 450 4.83 25.26 3.59
CA THR A 450 4.72 26.73 3.65
C THR A 450 3.28 27.24 3.69
N LYS A 451 2.28 26.34 3.56
CA LYS A 451 0.86 26.73 3.58
C LYS A 451 0.46 27.29 4.95
N VAL A 452 -0.31 28.36 4.91
CA VAL A 452 -0.94 28.98 6.10
C VAL A 452 -2.42 28.59 6.12
N SER A 453 -2.94 28.30 7.31
CA SER A 453 -4.37 28.00 7.50
C SER A 453 -5.22 29.25 7.34
N GLU A 454 -6.44 29.09 6.87
CA GLU A 454 -7.47 30.14 6.91
C GLU A 454 -7.66 30.64 8.34
N PRO A 455 -7.92 31.94 8.54
CA PRO A 455 -8.19 32.48 9.87
C PRO A 455 -9.35 31.77 10.57
N GLY A 456 -9.13 31.30 11.79
CA GLY A 456 -10.15 30.61 12.58
C GLY A 456 -9.62 30.10 13.92
N PRO A 457 -10.48 29.54 14.78
CA PRO A 457 -10.11 29.13 16.15
C PRO A 457 -8.98 28.09 16.21
N ARG A 458 -8.76 27.32 15.13
CA ARG A 458 -7.75 26.26 15.03
C ARG A 458 -6.51 26.66 14.24
N ALA A 459 -6.50 27.83 13.58
CA ALA A 459 -5.46 28.26 12.67
C ALA A 459 -4.05 28.26 13.31
N MET A 460 -3.94 28.68 14.55
CA MET A 460 -2.65 28.72 15.26
C MET A 460 -2.08 27.31 15.48
N ALA A 461 -2.89 26.37 15.97
CA ALA A 461 -2.49 25.00 16.20
C ALA A 461 -2.15 24.26 14.88
N GLU A 462 -2.94 24.49 13.83
CA GLU A 462 -2.67 23.93 12.49
C GLU A 462 -1.36 24.45 11.91
N ASN A 463 -1.10 25.75 12.02
CA ASN A 463 0.12 26.34 11.51
C ASN A 463 1.35 25.89 12.31
N MET A 464 1.20 25.69 13.63
CA MET A 464 2.25 25.10 14.46
C MET A 464 2.54 23.66 14.02
N ALA A 465 1.52 22.81 13.92
CA ALA A 465 1.69 21.42 13.49
C ALA A 465 2.32 21.30 12.09
N ARG A 466 2.00 22.19 11.15
CA ARG A 466 2.62 22.22 9.82
C ARG A 466 4.08 22.63 9.84
N ARG A 467 4.51 23.43 10.79
CA ARG A 467 5.93 23.83 10.94
C ARG A 467 6.77 22.77 11.65
N GLU A 468 6.15 21.99 12.54
CA GLU A 468 6.86 20.98 13.35
C GLU A 468 6.82 19.57 12.73
N ILE A 469 5.86 19.29 11.84
CA ILE A 469 5.68 17.95 11.26
C ILE A 469 6.00 18.01 9.78
N PRO A 470 7.13 17.40 9.35
CA PRO A 470 7.59 17.49 7.98
C PRO A 470 6.65 16.80 6.98
N LEU A 471 6.60 17.38 5.78
CA LEU A 471 5.83 16.86 4.65
C LEU A 471 6.70 16.02 3.72
N PHE A 472 7.96 16.43 3.53
CA PHE A 472 8.90 15.80 2.63
C PHE A 472 10.18 15.40 3.37
N MET A 473 10.85 14.39 2.86
CA MET A 473 12.22 14.03 3.21
C MET A 473 13.08 14.09 1.94
N ALA A 474 14.17 14.82 2.03
CA ALA A 474 15.19 14.92 0.99
C ALA A 474 16.47 14.23 1.48
N ILE A 475 17.03 13.36 0.67
CA ILE A 475 18.23 12.60 0.98
C ILE A 475 19.25 12.93 -0.10
N ARG A 476 20.43 13.43 0.28
CA ARG A 476 21.59 13.54 -0.60
C ARG A 476 22.56 12.40 -0.31
N VAL A 477 23.05 11.81 -1.39
CA VAL A 477 24.08 10.79 -1.34
C VAL A 477 25.20 11.14 -2.30
N THR A 478 26.40 10.67 -1.99
CA THR A 478 27.58 10.79 -2.85
C THR A 478 28.05 9.40 -3.26
N LYS A 479 28.35 9.20 -4.55
CA LYS A 479 28.96 7.97 -5.05
C LYS A 479 30.38 7.84 -4.50
N ARG A 480 30.72 6.66 -3.97
CA ARG A 480 32.09 6.35 -3.53
C ARG A 480 33.11 6.64 -4.64
N SER A 481 34.21 7.22 -4.24
CA SER A 481 35.43 7.35 -5.07
C SER A 481 36.31 6.15 -4.70
N ASP A 482 36.11 5.02 -5.36
CA ASP A 482 37.01 3.87 -5.21
C ASP A 482 38.20 4.02 -6.15
#